data_0b93f56f9700b482c9bc839d497e2191
#
_entry.id   0b93f56f9700b482c9bc839d497e2191
#
_cell.length_a   1.000
_cell.length_b   1.000
_cell.length_c   1.000
_cell.angle_alpha   90.00
_cell.angle_beta   90.00
_cell.angle_gamma   90.00
#
_symmetry.space_group_name_H-M   'P 1'
#
loop_
_entity.id
_entity.type
_entity.pdbx_description
1 polymer ?
#
loop_
_entity_poly.entity_id
_entity_poly.type
_entity_poly.pdbx_seq_one_letter_code
_entity_poly.pdbx_strand_id
1 'polypeptide(L)'
;MTLIKSISGIRGTIGGLAGDTLNPLDIVKFTSAYATFIRRAGQSSSNTVVVGRDARISGEMVRGIVCGTLMGMGYDVVDIGLATTPTTELAVTMSGAAGGIIITASHNPRQWNALKLLNHLGEFLTKEDGNQVLAIAEKEDFTYADVDHLGHYTNDESFGQRHVDAVMALSLVDAEAVRKAHFRVCVDAINSVGGIVLPVLLNSLGVECKVLNGEPTGDFAHNPEPLERNLTGIMEEMRSGAYDLGIVVDPDVDRLAFICEDGRMFGEEYTLVAVADYVLAHTPGNTVSNLSSTRALRDVTEKHGGQYAAAAVGEVNVTTKMKEVNAVIGGEGNGGVIYPESHYGRDALVGIALFLSSLAQRGGKVSELRATLPDYAIAKNRIDLTPSTDVDAILERVKEMFADQQVNDIDGVKIDFPDKWVHLRKSNTEPIIRVYSEAATIEAADELGKQIMQVVYDMQ
;
A
#
# COMPACT_ATOMS: atom_id res chain seq x y z
N MET A 1 8.51 -0.81 -23.77
CA MET A 1 9.29 -1.03 -22.53
C MET A 1 8.36 -0.88 -21.35
N THR A 2 8.25 -1.90 -20.49
CA THR A 2 7.43 -1.87 -19.28
C THR A 2 8.26 -2.02 -17.99
N LEU A 3 9.59 -2.26 -18.12
CA LEU A 3 10.47 -2.36 -16.96
C LEU A 3 10.63 -0.99 -16.30
N ILE A 4 10.10 -0.88 -15.09
CA ILE A 4 10.16 0.32 -14.24
C ILE A 4 11.10 0.02 -13.09
N LYS A 5 12.13 0.84 -12.97
CA LYS A 5 13.13 0.80 -11.92
C LYS A 5 12.85 1.98 -11.00
N SER A 6 12.23 1.73 -9.88
CA SER A 6 11.81 2.79 -8.95
C SER A 6 12.19 2.47 -7.52
N ILE A 7 12.05 3.43 -6.65
CA ILE A 7 12.25 3.30 -5.19
C ILE A 7 11.33 2.20 -4.61
N SER A 8 10.10 2.11 -5.13
CA SER A 8 9.12 1.11 -4.69
C SER A 8 9.34 -0.28 -5.29
N GLY A 9 10.51 -0.53 -5.86
CA GLY A 9 10.91 -1.83 -6.40
C GLY A 9 11.10 -1.84 -7.91
N ILE A 10 11.48 -3.01 -8.41
CA ILE A 10 11.72 -3.29 -9.82
C ILE A 10 10.50 -4.03 -10.35
N ARG A 11 9.71 -3.40 -11.19
CA ARG A 11 8.46 -3.97 -11.72
C ARG A 11 8.40 -3.98 -13.24
N GLY A 12 7.67 -4.91 -13.81
CA GLY A 12 7.44 -4.97 -15.24
C GLY A 12 6.44 -6.07 -15.61
N THR A 13 6.02 -6.08 -16.86
CA THR A 13 5.29 -7.22 -17.40
C THR A 13 6.24 -8.40 -17.56
N ILE A 14 5.72 -9.61 -17.30
CA ILE A 14 6.50 -10.84 -17.42
C ILE A 14 6.63 -11.25 -18.89
N GLY A 15 7.84 -11.65 -19.28
CA GLY A 15 8.17 -12.09 -20.66
C GLY A 15 8.72 -10.94 -21.51
N GLY A 16 9.03 -11.20 -22.78
CA GLY A 16 9.62 -10.23 -23.70
C GLY A 16 11.15 -10.15 -23.67
N LEU A 17 11.69 -9.04 -24.11
CA LEU A 17 13.14 -8.85 -24.23
C LEU A 17 13.77 -8.43 -22.90
N ALA A 18 14.99 -8.90 -22.64
CA ALA A 18 15.78 -8.49 -21.48
C ALA A 18 16.00 -6.96 -21.48
N GLY A 19 15.79 -6.33 -20.32
CA GLY A 19 15.88 -4.88 -20.16
C GLY A 19 14.62 -4.09 -20.54
N ASP A 20 13.66 -4.70 -21.26
CA ASP A 20 12.39 -4.06 -21.63
C ASP A 20 11.22 -4.43 -20.71
N THR A 21 11.31 -5.59 -20.10
CA THR A 21 10.28 -6.20 -19.25
C THR A 21 10.96 -6.87 -18.05
N LEU A 22 10.17 -7.36 -17.08
CA LEU A 22 10.71 -8.14 -15.98
C LEU A 22 10.88 -9.60 -16.44
N ASN A 23 12.09 -10.03 -16.71
CA ASN A 23 12.44 -11.37 -17.18
C ASN A 23 13.49 -12.04 -16.27
N PRO A 24 13.82 -13.32 -16.47
CA PRO A 24 14.76 -14.03 -15.60
C PRO A 24 16.14 -13.37 -15.43
N LEU A 25 16.71 -12.74 -16.47
CA LEU A 25 18.01 -12.07 -16.37
C LEU A 25 17.92 -10.81 -15.50
N ASP A 26 16.85 -10.03 -15.65
CA ASP A 26 16.61 -8.85 -14.81
C ASP A 26 16.38 -9.27 -13.35
N ILE A 27 15.65 -10.37 -13.08
CA ILE A 27 15.42 -10.87 -11.73
C ILE A 27 16.76 -11.24 -11.07
N VAL A 28 17.63 -12.00 -11.75
CA VAL A 28 18.98 -12.33 -11.24
C VAL A 28 19.77 -11.05 -10.96
N LYS A 29 19.81 -10.14 -11.93
CA LYS A 29 20.58 -8.90 -11.86
C LYS A 29 20.19 -8.04 -10.65
N PHE A 30 18.91 -7.75 -10.48
CA PHE A 30 18.45 -6.90 -9.40
C PHE A 30 18.48 -7.59 -8.02
N THR A 31 18.27 -8.91 -7.96
CA THR A 31 18.44 -9.68 -6.72
C THR A 31 19.89 -9.69 -6.28
N SER A 32 20.85 -9.88 -7.21
CA SER A 32 22.30 -9.84 -6.92
C SER A 32 22.74 -8.43 -6.45
N ALA A 33 22.21 -7.39 -7.09
CA ALA A 33 22.49 -6.01 -6.70
C ALA A 33 21.96 -5.68 -5.31
N TYR A 34 20.73 -6.11 -5.00
CA TYR A 34 20.14 -5.95 -3.67
C TYR A 34 20.94 -6.71 -2.59
N ALA A 35 21.30 -7.97 -2.82
CA ALA A 35 22.12 -8.77 -1.91
C ALA A 35 23.48 -8.09 -1.64
N THR A 36 24.09 -7.51 -2.67
CA THR A 36 25.34 -6.76 -2.54
C THR A 36 25.13 -5.47 -1.73
N PHE A 37 24.03 -4.75 -1.99
CA PHE A 37 23.68 -3.53 -1.27
C PHE A 37 23.52 -3.78 0.24
N ILE A 38 22.69 -4.73 0.66
CA ILE A 38 22.46 -5.00 2.10
C ILE A 38 23.74 -5.45 2.81
N ARG A 39 24.63 -6.20 2.13
CA ARG A 39 25.95 -6.57 2.67
C ARG A 39 26.86 -5.36 2.88
N ARG A 40 26.91 -4.44 1.90
CA ARG A 40 27.73 -3.22 1.97
C ARG A 40 27.19 -2.22 2.97
N ALA A 41 25.87 -2.12 3.11
CA ALA A 41 25.24 -1.24 4.09
C ALA A 41 25.58 -1.63 5.54
N GLY A 42 25.81 -2.92 5.81
CA GLY A 42 26.28 -3.39 7.11
C GLY A 42 25.34 -3.08 8.28
N GLN A 43 24.06 -2.86 8.00
CA GLN A 43 23.05 -2.47 9.00
C GLN A 43 22.56 -3.65 9.84
N SER A 44 22.85 -4.88 9.42
CA SER A 44 22.55 -6.12 10.14
C SER A 44 23.75 -7.07 10.09
N SER A 45 23.96 -7.81 11.17
CA SER A 45 24.93 -8.92 11.21
C SER A 45 24.35 -10.25 10.73
N SER A 46 23.05 -10.28 10.42
CA SER A 46 22.36 -11.47 9.91
C SER A 46 22.79 -11.79 8.49
N ASN A 47 22.82 -13.08 8.15
CA ASN A 47 23.03 -13.54 6.76
C ASN A 47 21.73 -14.10 6.16
N THR A 48 20.58 -13.76 6.74
CA THR A 48 19.27 -14.27 6.33
C THR A 48 18.52 -13.20 5.52
N VAL A 49 17.83 -13.61 4.45
CA VAL A 49 16.88 -12.80 3.69
C VAL A 49 15.55 -13.51 3.63
N VAL A 50 14.47 -12.79 3.98
CA VAL A 50 13.10 -13.29 3.89
C VAL A 50 12.57 -13.08 2.47
N VAL A 51 11.84 -14.08 1.93
CA VAL A 51 11.17 -13.99 0.63
C VAL A 51 9.71 -14.38 0.80
N GLY A 52 8.79 -13.47 0.43
CA GLY A 52 7.36 -13.72 0.39
C GLY A 52 6.77 -13.35 -0.97
N ARG A 53 5.61 -13.86 -1.31
CA ARG A 53 4.94 -13.53 -2.58
C ARG A 53 3.42 -13.51 -2.47
N ASP A 54 2.78 -12.73 -3.34
CA ASP A 54 1.35 -12.88 -3.61
C ASP A 54 1.05 -14.09 -4.51
N ALA A 55 -0.21 -14.28 -4.87
CA ALA A 55 -0.62 -15.45 -5.66
C ALA A 55 -0.45 -15.28 -7.18
N ARG A 56 0.18 -14.20 -7.68
CA ARG A 56 0.38 -13.98 -9.12
C ARG A 56 0.94 -15.21 -9.81
N ILE A 57 0.39 -15.54 -10.99
CA ILE A 57 0.73 -16.74 -11.77
C ILE A 57 2.25 -16.85 -12.01
N SER A 58 2.94 -15.75 -12.22
CA SER A 58 4.39 -15.71 -12.41
C SER A 58 5.21 -15.85 -11.11
N GLY A 59 4.54 -15.78 -9.95
CA GLY A 59 5.19 -15.71 -8.64
C GLY A 59 6.12 -16.90 -8.37
N GLU A 60 5.71 -18.12 -8.73
CA GLU A 60 6.51 -19.32 -8.52
C GLU A 60 7.84 -19.30 -9.29
N MET A 61 7.79 -18.90 -10.56
CA MET A 61 9.00 -18.77 -11.40
C MET A 61 9.94 -17.69 -10.84
N VAL A 62 9.39 -16.51 -10.48
CA VAL A 62 10.17 -15.40 -9.93
C VAL A 62 10.81 -15.80 -8.60
N ARG A 63 10.05 -16.44 -7.70
CA ARG A 63 10.52 -16.96 -6.41
C ARG A 63 11.72 -17.92 -6.57
N GLY A 64 11.60 -18.87 -7.48
CA GLY A 64 12.69 -19.83 -7.72
C GLY A 64 14.00 -19.16 -8.13
N ILE A 65 13.92 -18.12 -8.97
CA ILE A 65 15.09 -17.36 -9.41
C ILE A 65 15.64 -16.49 -8.27
N VAL A 66 14.78 -15.80 -7.52
CA VAL A 66 15.18 -14.96 -6.38
C VAL A 66 15.89 -15.80 -5.32
N CYS A 67 15.27 -16.90 -4.87
CA CYS A 67 15.84 -17.77 -3.83
C CYS A 67 17.18 -18.37 -4.27
N GLY A 68 17.26 -18.92 -5.49
CA GLY A 68 18.51 -19.47 -6.02
C GLY A 68 19.61 -18.41 -6.16
N THR A 69 19.27 -17.21 -6.56
CA THR A 69 20.23 -16.10 -6.66
C THR A 69 20.75 -15.67 -5.29
N LEU A 70 19.87 -15.52 -4.29
CA LEU A 70 20.26 -15.18 -2.91
C LEU A 70 21.20 -16.23 -2.31
N MET A 71 20.88 -17.53 -2.49
CA MET A 71 21.77 -18.61 -2.07
C MET A 71 23.13 -18.54 -2.76
N GLY A 72 23.15 -18.28 -4.09
CA GLY A 72 24.37 -18.06 -4.86
C GLY A 72 25.17 -16.83 -4.43
N MET A 73 24.51 -15.86 -3.82
CA MET A 73 25.14 -14.69 -3.19
C MET A 73 25.63 -14.96 -1.76
N GLY A 74 25.41 -16.17 -1.23
CA GLY A 74 25.81 -16.61 0.12
C GLY A 74 24.83 -16.21 1.23
N TYR A 75 23.58 -15.87 0.91
CA TYR A 75 22.55 -15.61 1.90
C TYR A 75 21.70 -16.84 2.20
N ASP A 76 21.40 -17.07 3.46
CA ASP A 76 20.35 -17.99 3.88
C ASP A 76 18.98 -17.39 3.54
N VAL A 77 18.11 -18.21 2.94
CA VAL A 77 16.78 -17.77 2.51
C VAL A 77 15.72 -18.40 3.41
N VAL A 78 14.87 -17.55 3.99
CA VAL A 78 13.63 -17.96 4.63
C VAL A 78 12.48 -17.61 3.67
N ASP A 79 12.01 -18.61 2.95
CA ASP A 79 10.87 -18.51 2.06
C ASP A 79 9.58 -18.73 2.85
N ILE A 80 8.76 -17.70 2.95
CA ILE A 80 7.51 -17.73 3.70
C ILE A 80 6.29 -18.08 2.81
N GLY A 81 6.53 -18.43 1.55
CA GLY A 81 5.52 -18.87 0.62
C GLY A 81 4.55 -17.78 0.19
N LEU A 82 3.26 -18.14 0.12
CA LEU A 82 2.16 -17.21 -0.14
C LEU A 82 1.91 -16.33 1.10
N ALA A 83 2.29 -15.08 1.00
CA ALA A 83 2.24 -14.13 2.10
C ALA A 83 1.82 -12.73 1.63
N THR A 84 1.27 -11.95 2.54
CA THR A 84 0.96 -10.55 2.29
C THR A 84 2.23 -9.68 2.32
N THR A 85 2.17 -8.49 1.75
CA THR A 85 3.23 -7.48 1.90
C THR A 85 3.53 -7.24 3.39
N PRO A 86 2.56 -6.87 4.27
CA PRO A 86 2.85 -6.65 5.69
C PRO A 86 3.32 -7.91 6.43
N THR A 87 2.86 -9.11 6.07
CA THR A 87 3.39 -10.35 6.65
C THR A 87 4.89 -10.51 6.36
N THR A 88 5.31 -10.17 5.14
CA THR A 88 6.73 -10.26 4.75
C THR A 88 7.57 -9.20 5.46
N GLU A 89 7.06 -7.99 5.62
CA GLU A 89 7.70 -6.92 6.40
C GLU A 89 7.93 -7.33 7.85
N LEU A 90 6.89 -7.85 8.51
CA LEU A 90 6.99 -8.37 9.87
C LEU A 90 7.90 -9.59 9.96
N ALA A 91 7.91 -10.48 8.98
CA ALA A 91 8.79 -11.65 8.98
C ALA A 91 10.27 -11.27 8.98
N VAL A 92 10.67 -10.17 8.34
CA VAL A 92 12.04 -9.65 8.40
C VAL A 92 12.44 -9.34 9.84
N THR A 93 11.62 -8.58 10.56
CA THR A 93 11.91 -8.19 11.95
C THR A 93 11.79 -9.37 12.91
N MET A 94 10.78 -10.22 12.76
CA MET A 94 10.57 -11.40 13.60
C MET A 94 11.69 -12.44 13.45
N SER A 95 12.34 -12.51 12.27
CA SER A 95 13.47 -13.41 12.01
C SER A 95 14.81 -12.78 12.31
N GLY A 96 14.87 -11.47 12.59
CA GLY A 96 16.12 -10.71 12.66
C GLY A 96 16.92 -10.77 11.35
N ALA A 97 16.24 -10.83 10.20
CA ALA A 97 16.85 -10.95 8.90
C ALA A 97 17.58 -9.66 8.47
N ALA A 98 18.52 -9.78 7.54
CA ALA A 98 19.25 -8.63 6.98
C ALA A 98 18.36 -7.78 6.05
N GLY A 99 17.26 -8.36 5.57
CA GLY A 99 16.29 -7.71 4.71
C GLY A 99 15.30 -8.71 4.13
N GLY A 100 14.51 -8.27 3.16
CA GLY A 100 13.50 -9.12 2.53
C GLY A 100 13.19 -8.72 1.08
N ILE A 101 12.61 -9.65 0.36
CA ILE A 101 12.07 -9.40 -0.99
C ILE A 101 10.61 -9.86 -1.02
N ILE A 102 9.72 -8.96 -1.40
CA ILE A 102 8.32 -9.27 -1.66
C ILE A 102 8.11 -9.36 -3.16
N ILE A 103 7.62 -10.49 -3.63
CA ILE A 103 7.34 -10.74 -5.05
C ILE A 103 5.87 -10.46 -5.31
N THR A 104 5.57 -9.21 -5.68
CA THR A 104 4.22 -8.73 -5.96
C THR A 104 4.25 -7.43 -6.76
N ALA A 105 3.27 -7.22 -7.61
CA ALA A 105 3.02 -5.93 -8.26
C ALA A 105 1.76 -5.25 -7.72
N SER A 106 1.34 -5.58 -6.47
CA SER A 106 0.16 -5.01 -5.80
C SER A 106 -1.07 -5.02 -6.72
N HIS A 107 -1.71 -3.89 -6.95
CA HIS A 107 -2.91 -3.72 -7.76
C HIS A 107 -2.69 -3.69 -9.29
N ASN A 108 -1.46 -3.88 -9.77
CA ASN A 108 -1.24 -3.99 -11.22
C ASN A 108 -1.91 -5.25 -11.79
N PRO A 109 -2.33 -5.25 -13.07
CA PRO A 109 -2.93 -6.40 -13.73
C PRO A 109 -2.06 -7.66 -13.68
N ARG A 110 -2.66 -8.84 -13.91
CA ARG A 110 -2.04 -10.16 -13.68
C ARG A 110 -0.74 -10.43 -14.44
N GLN A 111 -0.52 -9.77 -15.58
CA GLN A 111 0.72 -9.90 -16.38
C GLN A 111 1.93 -9.18 -15.76
N TRP A 112 1.73 -8.36 -14.74
CA TRP A 112 2.79 -7.65 -14.03
C TRP A 112 3.31 -8.48 -12.84
N ASN A 113 4.60 -8.30 -12.54
CA ASN A 113 5.18 -8.68 -11.25
C ASN A 113 6.27 -7.69 -10.87
N ALA A 114 6.76 -7.78 -9.62
CA ALA A 114 7.83 -6.92 -9.16
C ALA A 114 8.64 -7.57 -8.04
N LEU A 115 9.83 -7.02 -7.81
CA LEU A 115 10.65 -7.24 -6.63
C LEU A 115 10.55 -5.98 -5.77
N LYS A 116 9.82 -6.02 -4.67
CA LYS A 116 9.79 -4.98 -3.64
C LYS A 116 10.88 -5.32 -2.62
N LEU A 117 11.76 -4.37 -2.33
CA LEU A 117 12.99 -4.60 -1.56
C LEU A 117 12.85 -3.97 -0.17
N LEU A 118 13.14 -4.76 0.87
CA LEU A 118 13.04 -4.36 2.27
C LEU A 118 14.43 -4.24 2.92
N ASN A 119 14.58 -3.29 3.83
CA ASN A 119 15.73 -3.19 4.72
C ASN A 119 15.59 -4.15 5.94
N HIS A 120 16.55 -4.13 6.84
CA HIS A 120 16.56 -4.97 8.05
C HIS A 120 15.47 -4.64 9.09
N LEU A 121 14.79 -3.49 8.95
CA LEU A 121 13.64 -3.11 9.75
C LEU A 121 12.32 -3.58 9.16
N GLY A 122 12.34 -4.33 8.05
CA GLY A 122 11.13 -4.74 7.32
C GLY A 122 10.45 -3.59 6.58
N GLU A 123 11.16 -2.50 6.32
CA GLU A 123 10.63 -1.32 5.61
C GLU A 123 11.17 -1.25 4.19
N PHE A 124 10.41 -0.65 3.27
CA PHE A 124 10.89 -0.42 1.92
C PHE A 124 12.16 0.44 1.91
N LEU A 125 13.03 0.17 0.94
CA LEU A 125 14.24 0.96 0.75
C LEU A 125 13.91 2.43 0.48
N THR A 126 14.73 3.33 1.02
CA THR A 126 14.65 4.76 0.72
C THR A 126 15.04 5.04 -0.75
N LYS A 127 14.79 6.26 -1.20
CA LYS A 127 15.22 6.70 -2.55
C LYS A 127 16.73 6.57 -2.74
N GLU A 128 17.48 6.90 -1.72
CA GLU A 128 18.94 6.82 -1.74
C GLU A 128 19.41 5.37 -1.83
N ASP A 129 18.84 4.49 -1.01
CA ASP A 129 19.14 3.05 -1.03
C ASP A 129 18.79 2.41 -2.38
N GLY A 130 17.60 2.72 -2.91
CA GLY A 130 17.17 2.25 -4.22
C GLY A 130 18.11 2.70 -5.34
N ASN A 131 18.59 3.94 -5.31
CA ASN A 131 19.57 4.44 -6.28
C ASN A 131 20.92 3.69 -6.17
N GLN A 132 21.35 3.32 -4.96
CA GLN A 132 22.55 2.51 -4.78
C GLN A 132 22.36 1.10 -5.36
N VAL A 133 21.22 0.45 -5.15
CA VAL A 133 20.89 -0.85 -5.76
C VAL A 133 20.94 -0.74 -7.30
N LEU A 134 20.33 0.30 -7.87
CA LEU A 134 20.35 0.51 -9.32
C LEU A 134 21.76 0.74 -9.87
N ALA A 135 22.60 1.49 -9.16
CA ALA A 135 23.99 1.74 -9.57
C ALA A 135 24.83 0.45 -9.52
N ILE A 136 24.62 -0.42 -8.52
CA ILE A 136 25.27 -1.74 -8.45
C ILE A 136 24.80 -2.62 -9.61
N ALA A 137 23.48 -2.64 -9.89
CA ALA A 137 22.91 -3.40 -10.99
C ALA A 137 23.44 -2.95 -12.36
N GLU A 138 23.55 -1.64 -12.59
CA GLU A 138 24.05 -1.09 -13.85
C GLU A 138 25.50 -1.48 -14.13
N LYS A 139 26.34 -1.48 -13.09
CA LYS A 139 27.76 -1.84 -13.19
C LYS A 139 28.01 -3.34 -13.10
N GLU A 140 26.98 -4.15 -12.78
CA GLU A 140 27.09 -5.57 -12.44
C GLU A 140 28.17 -5.83 -11.37
N ASP A 141 28.27 -4.89 -10.40
CA ASP A 141 29.29 -4.87 -9.34
C ASP A 141 28.87 -5.78 -8.18
N PHE A 142 28.81 -7.08 -8.45
CA PHE A 142 28.49 -8.10 -7.46
C PHE A 142 29.35 -9.36 -7.68
N THR A 143 29.61 -10.10 -6.58
CA THR A 143 30.38 -11.33 -6.58
C THR A 143 29.58 -12.44 -5.91
N TYR A 144 29.52 -13.59 -6.57
CA TYR A 144 28.86 -14.77 -6.05
C TYR A 144 29.75 -15.52 -5.06
N ALA A 145 29.13 -16.27 -4.16
CA ALA A 145 29.81 -17.15 -3.20
C ALA A 145 30.43 -18.35 -3.91
N ASP A 146 31.54 -18.85 -3.36
CA ASP A 146 32.07 -20.15 -3.75
C ASP A 146 31.23 -21.29 -3.14
N VAL A 147 31.55 -22.54 -3.51
CA VAL A 147 30.76 -23.72 -3.13
C VAL A 147 30.66 -23.93 -1.60
N ASP A 148 31.67 -23.50 -0.85
CA ASP A 148 31.72 -23.67 0.59
C ASP A 148 30.97 -22.58 1.35
N HIS A 149 30.54 -21.51 0.66
CA HIS A 149 29.87 -20.33 1.22
C HIS A 149 28.48 -20.08 0.61
N LEU A 150 27.91 -21.09 -0.05
CA LEU A 150 26.52 -21.00 -0.53
C LEU A 150 25.54 -20.88 0.64
N GLY A 151 24.49 -20.08 0.47
CA GLY A 151 23.42 -19.97 1.46
C GLY A 151 22.48 -21.20 1.46
N HIS A 152 21.70 -21.34 2.51
CA HIS A 152 20.73 -22.41 2.70
C HIS A 152 19.32 -21.92 2.41
N TYR A 153 18.45 -22.85 2.04
CA TYR A 153 17.02 -22.59 1.83
C TYR A 153 16.18 -23.24 2.94
N THR A 154 15.28 -22.46 3.51
CA THR A 154 14.28 -22.91 4.48
C THR A 154 12.90 -22.42 4.06
N ASN A 155 11.88 -23.27 4.11
CA ASN A 155 10.48 -22.88 3.95
C ASN A 155 9.83 -22.79 5.34
N ASP A 156 9.20 -21.63 5.65
CA ASP A 156 8.45 -21.43 6.90
C ASP A 156 7.15 -20.64 6.63
N GLU A 157 6.06 -21.35 6.40
CA GLU A 157 4.74 -20.78 6.14
C GLU A 157 4.00 -20.33 7.41
N SER A 158 4.63 -20.39 8.60
CA SER A 158 3.98 -20.02 9.86
C SER A 158 3.79 -18.51 10.04
N PHE A 159 4.43 -17.68 9.22
CA PHE A 159 4.42 -16.22 9.39
C PHE A 159 3.04 -15.58 9.20
N GLY A 160 2.15 -16.17 8.38
CA GLY A 160 0.76 -15.72 8.28
C GLY A 160 0.03 -15.78 9.62
N GLN A 161 0.17 -16.88 10.36
CA GLN A 161 -0.40 -17.03 11.70
C GLN A 161 0.29 -16.09 12.71
N ARG A 162 1.62 -15.98 12.68
CA ARG A 162 2.36 -15.07 13.56
C ARG A 162 1.95 -13.61 13.36
N HIS A 163 1.68 -13.21 12.13
CA HIS A 163 1.16 -11.87 11.83
C HIS A 163 -0.24 -11.68 12.45
N VAL A 164 -1.16 -12.62 12.27
CA VAL A 164 -2.49 -12.58 12.91
C VAL A 164 -2.34 -12.49 14.44
N ASP A 165 -1.48 -13.28 15.04
CA ASP A 165 -1.24 -13.27 16.49
C ASP A 165 -0.70 -11.90 16.97
N ALA A 166 0.18 -11.28 16.19
CA ALA A 166 0.69 -9.94 16.46
C ALA A 166 -0.42 -8.87 16.37
N VAL A 167 -1.29 -8.94 15.37
CA VAL A 167 -2.45 -8.04 15.22
C VAL A 167 -3.40 -8.20 16.40
N MET A 168 -3.69 -9.45 16.81
CA MET A 168 -4.57 -9.74 17.95
C MET A 168 -4.00 -9.24 19.29
N ALA A 169 -2.70 -9.03 19.38
CA ALA A 169 -2.01 -8.53 20.57
C ALA A 169 -1.94 -6.99 20.65
N LEU A 170 -2.35 -6.26 19.59
CA LEU A 170 -2.33 -4.79 19.59
C LEU A 170 -3.27 -4.22 20.65
N SER A 171 -2.83 -3.16 21.30
CA SER A 171 -3.50 -2.58 22.49
C SER A 171 -4.94 -2.10 22.21
N LEU A 172 -5.24 -1.68 20.99
CA LEU A 172 -6.55 -1.16 20.58
C LEU A 172 -7.43 -2.21 19.87
N VAL A 173 -6.98 -3.46 19.73
CA VAL A 173 -7.80 -4.55 19.20
C VAL A 173 -8.67 -5.13 20.32
N ASP A 174 -9.95 -4.81 20.29
CA ASP A 174 -10.93 -5.30 21.28
C ASP A 174 -11.66 -6.56 20.76
N ALA A 175 -10.93 -7.67 20.77
CA ALA A 175 -11.47 -8.95 20.31
C ALA A 175 -12.69 -9.42 21.11
N GLU A 176 -12.85 -9.00 22.37
CA GLU A 176 -14.01 -9.37 23.18
C GLU A 176 -15.26 -8.62 22.71
N ALA A 177 -15.15 -7.30 22.47
CA ALA A 177 -16.26 -6.52 21.94
C ALA A 177 -16.66 -7.03 20.54
N VAL A 178 -15.68 -7.34 19.67
CA VAL A 178 -15.95 -7.87 18.32
C VAL A 178 -16.69 -9.20 18.39
N ARG A 179 -16.27 -10.14 19.25
CA ARG A 179 -16.97 -11.43 19.44
C ARG A 179 -18.40 -11.24 19.91
N LYS A 180 -18.64 -10.30 20.83
CA LYS A 180 -19.98 -10.01 21.35
C LYS A 180 -20.91 -9.36 20.31
N ALA A 181 -20.35 -8.68 19.31
CA ALA A 181 -21.12 -8.05 18.25
C ALA A 181 -21.68 -9.05 17.23
N HIS A 182 -21.12 -10.27 17.14
CA HIS A 182 -21.56 -11.33 16.22
C HIS A 182 -21.62 -10.87 14.76
N PHE A 183 -20.61 -10.13 14.31
CA PHE A 183 -20.56 -9.65 12.93
C PHE A 183 -20.52 -10.80 11.91
N ARG A 184 -21.23 -10.58 10.80
CA ARG A 184 -21.18 -11.40 9.60
C ARG A 184 -20.62 -10.53 8.47
N VAL A 185 -19.51 -10.95 7.90
CA VAL A 185 -18.82 -10.15 6.88
C VAL A 185 -18.74 -10.89 5.54
N CYS A 186 -18.76 -10.14 4.46
CA CYS A 186 -18.42 -10.64 3.14
C CYS A 186 -17.02 -10.12 2.76
N VAL A 187 -16.13 -11.00 2.31
CA VAL A 187 -14.74 -10.68 1.94
C VAL A 187 -14.56 -10.89 0.45
N ASP A 188 -13.95 -9.94 -0.25
CA ASP A 188 -13.41 -10.16 -1.59
C ASP A 188 -11.89 -10.17 -1.54
N ALA A 189 -11.30 -11.34 -1.80
CA ALA A 189 -9.87 -11.61 -1.72
C ALA A 189 -9.16 -11.65 -3.09
N ILE A 190 -9.86 -11.27 -4.17
CA ILE A 190 -9.30 -11.10 -5.54
C ILE A 190 -8.51 -12.31 -6.08
N ASN A 191 -8.81 -13.52 -5.63
CA ASN A 191 -8.05 -14.74 -5.94
C ASN A 191 -6.55 -14.64 -5.59
N SER A 192 -6.25 -14.04 -4.44
CA SER A 192 -4.89 -13.89 -3.96
C SER A 192 -4.78 -14.23 -2.46
N VAL A 193 -3.69 -13.80 -1.83
CA VAL A 193 -3.31 -14.20 -0.45
C VAL A 193 -4.28 -13.74 0.62
N GLY A 194 -5.13 -12.76 0.33
CA GLY A 194 -6.24 -12.37 1.21
C GLY A 194 -7.18 -13.53 1.54
N GLY A 195 -7.39 -14.45 0.57
CA GLY A 195 -8.19 -15.65 0.77
C GLY A 195 -7.63 -16.65 1.78
N ILE A 196 -6.33 -16.57 2.06
CA ILE A 196 -5.65 -17.41 3.04
C ILE A 196 -5.69 -16.74 4.43
N VAL A 197 -5.27 -15.48 4.53
CA VAL A 197 -4.98 -14.85 5.82
C VAL A 197 -6.21 -14.21 6.47
N LEU A 198 -7.15 -13.65 5.68
CA LEU A 198 -8.31 -12.96 6.25
C LEU A 198 -9.27 -13.90 6.99
N PRO A 199 -9.57 -15.13 6.49
CA PRO A 199 -10.37 -16.08 7.28
C PRO A 199 -9.73 -16.43 8.63
N VAL A 200 -8.40 -16.50 8.71
CA VAL A 200 -7.67 -16.77 9.96
C VAL A 200 -7.86 -15.61 10.94
N LEU A 201 -7.66 -14.36 10.49
CA LEU A 201 -7.87 -13.16 11.31
C LEU A 201 -9.32 -13.07 11.79
N LEU A 202 -10.29 -13.18 10.87
CA LEU A 202 -11.70 -13.03 11.19
C LEU A 202 -12.22 -14.11 12.15
N ASN A 203 -11.77 -15.37 11.96
CA ASN A 203 -12.06 -16.44 12.88
C ASN A 203 -11.46 -16.18 14.28
N SER A 204 -10.23 -15.66 14.38
CA SER A 204 -9.59 -15.29 15.64
C SER A 204 -10.36 -14.17 16.37
N LEU A 205 -10.98 -13.26 15.61
CA LEU A 205 -11.86 -12.22 16.11
C LEU A 205 -13.29 -12.73 16.43
N GLY A 206 -13.64 -13.99 16.08
CA GLY A 206 -14.97 -14.56 16.26
C GLY A 206 -16.00 -14.00 15.27
N VAL A 207 -15.57 -13.59 14.10
CA VAL A 207 -16.39 -13.02 13.02
C VAL A 207 -16.72 -14.11 12.00
N GLU A 208 -18.01 -14.26 11.67
CA GLU A 208 -18.46 -15.14 10.59
C GLU A 208 -18.17 -14.47 9.24
N CYS A 209 -17.49 -15.18 8.32
CA CYS A 209 -17.17 -14.62 7.01
C CYS A 209 -17.55 -15.52 5.85
N LYS A 210 -18.06 -14.91 4.77
CA LYS A 210 -18.12 -15.49 3.43
C LYS A 210 -17.00 -14.89 2.60
N VAL A 211 -16.19 -15.73 1.95
CA VAL A 211 -15.12 -15.26 1.08
C VAL A 211 -15.53 -15.45 -0.38
N LEU A 212 -15.51 -14.36 -1.13
CA LEU A 212 -15.58 -14.32 -2.58
C LEU A 212 -14.16 -14.29 -3.12
N ASN A 213 -13.93 -14.93 -4.27
CA ASN A 213 -12.63 -14.93 -4.94
C ASN A 213 -11.49 -15.31 -3.98
N GLY A 214 -11.70 -16.36 -3.16
CA GLY A 214 -10.79 -16.73 -2.08
C GLY A 214 -9.69 -17.73 -2.48
N GLU A 215 -9.76 -18.34 -3.65
CA GLU A 215 -8.75 -19.30 -4.12
C GLU A 215 -7.51 -18.56 -4.62
N PRO A 216 -6.31 -18.82 -4.06
CA PRO A 216 -5.10 -18.04 -4.38
C PRO A 216 -4.47 -18.47 -5.71
N THR A 217 -5.24 -18.39 -6.79
CA THR A 217 -4.83 -18.80 -8.14
C THR A 217 -4.01 -17.75 -8.87
N GLY A 218 -4.11 -16.48 -8.45
CA GLY A 218 -3.52 -15.34 -9.15
C GLY A 218 -4.21 -14.98 -10.47
N ASP A 219 -5.31 -15.67 -10.80
CA ASP A 219 -6.21 -15.27 -11.88
C ASP A 219 -7.27 -14.33 -11.30
N PHE A 220 -6.96 -13.06 -11.27
CA PHE A 220 -7.75 -12.03 -10.60
C PHE A 220 -9.16 -11.95 -11.19
N ALA A 221 -10.18 -12.08 -10.35
CA ALA A 221 -11.58 -12.12 -10.75
C ALA A 221 -12.08 -10.81 -11.38
N HIS A 222 -11.45 -9.69 -11.01
CA HIS A 222 -11.72 -8.35 -11.56
C HIS A 222 -10.43 -7.52 -11.57
N ASN A 223 -10.48 -6.24 -11.94
CA ASN A 223 -9.33 -5.36 -11.81
C ASN A 223 -8.93 -5.29 -10.31
N PRO A 224 -7.67 -5.57 -9.97
CA PRO A 224 -7.26 -5.73 -8.57
C PRO A 224 -7.16 -4.42 -7.76
N GLU A 225 -7.37 -3.27 -8.37
CA GLU A 225 -7.45 -2.00 -7.64
C GLU A 225 -8.82 -1.88 -6.94
N PRO A 226 -8.88 -1.70 -5.59
CA PRO A 226 -10.13 -1.72 -4.83
C PRO A 226 -10.90 -0.39 -4.96
N LEU A 227 -11.35 -0.09 -6.16
CA LEU A 227 -12.19 1.06 -6.51
C LEU A 227 -13.62 0.62 -6.82
N GLU A 228 -14.60 1.47 -6.53
CA GLU A 228 -16.04 1.18 -6.67
C GLU A 228 -16.38 0.51 -8.01
N ARG A 229 -15.86 1.03 -9.12
CA ARG A 229 -16.10 0.49 -10.47
C ARG A 229 -15.67 -0.97 -10.66
N ASN A 230 -14.77 -1.47 -9.83
CA ASN A 230 -14.21 -2.81 -9.88
C ASN A 230 -14.91 -3.78 -8.91
N LEU A 231 -15.73 -3.28 -7.97
CA LEU A 231 -16.23 -4.00 -6.81
C LEU A 231 -17.74 -4.33 -6.89
N THR A 232 -18.31 -4.26 -8.10
CA THR A 232 -19.76 -4.48 -8.31
C THR A 232 -20.26 -5.81 -7.76
N GLY A 233 -19.44 -6.89 -7.82
CA GLY A 233 -19.81 -8.21 -7.35
C GLY A 233 -20.07 -8.27 -5.84
N ILE A 234 -19.12 -7.77 -5.02
CA ILE A 234 -19.31 -7.73 -3.57
C ILE A 234 -20.37 -6.72 -3.16
N MET A 235 -20.48 -5.57 -3.84
CA MET A 235 -21.53 -4.58 -3.58
C MET A 235 -22.93 -5.15 -3.81
N GLU A 236 -23.10 -6.00 -4.83
CA GLU A 236 -24.36 -6.71 -5.09
C GLU A 236 -24.62 -7.79 -4.03
N GLU A 237 -23.62 -8.57 -3.64
CA GLU A 237 -23.72 -9.55 -2.57
C GLU A 237 -24.15 -8.90 -1.24
N MET A 238 -23.58 -7.75 -0.91
CA MET A 238 -23.94 -6.99 0.29
C MET A 238 -25.41 -6.54 0.28
N ARG A 239 -25.98 -6.20 -0.87
CA ARG A 239 -27.41 -5.80 -0.99
C ARG A 239 -28.38 -6.92 -0.63
N SER A 240 -27.92 -8.16 -0.50
CA SER A 240 -28.75 -9.26 0.01
C SER A 240 -29.21 -9.02 1.45
N GLY A 241 -28.54 -8.12 2.21
CA GLY A 241 -28.81 -7.84 3.61
C GLY A 241 -28.32 -8.93 4.58
N ALA A 242 -27.50 -9.87 4.10
CA ALA A 242 -27.01 -10.98 4.90
C ALA A 242 -25.77 -10.64 5.74
N TYR A 243 -25.14 -9.51 5.47
CA TYR A 243 -23.83 -9.12 6.06
C TYR A 243 -23.88 -7.73 6.67
N ASP A 244 -23.07 -7.52 7.71
CA ASP A 244 -22.92 -6.26 8.41
C ASP A 244 -21.86 -5.37 7.78
N LEU A 245 -20.85 -5.98 7.12
CA LEU A 245 -19.71 -5.30 6.51
C LEU A 245 -19.16 -6.11 5.33
N GLY A 246 -18.81 -5.43 4.23
CA GLY A 246 -17.96 -5.94 3.16
C GLY A 246 -16.51 -5.51 3.35
N ILE A 247 -15.58 -6.43 3.15
CA ILE A 247 -14.13 -6.22 3.25
C ILE A 247 -13.51 -6.56 1.89
N VAL A 248 -12.73 -5.64 1.34
CA VAL A 248 -12.03 -5.83 0.07
C VAL A 248 -10.56 -5.53 0.24
N VAL A 249 -9.71 -6.40 -0.25
CA VAL A 249 -8.25 -6.21 -0.26
C VAL A 249 -7.69 -6.34 -1.68
N ASP A 250 -6.52 -5.76 -1.90
CA ASP A 250 -5.74 -5.97 -3.11
C ASP A 250 -4.88 -7.26 -3.03
N PRO A 251 -4.21 -7.68 -4.12
CA PRO A 251 -3.51 -8.97 -4.18
C PRO A 251 -2.49 -9.25 -3.08
N ASP A 252 -1.82 -8.24 -2.56
CA ASP A 252 -0.80 -8.35 -1.50
C ASP A 252 -1.24 -7.78 -0.14
N VAL A 253 -2.55 -7.41 -0.02
CA VAL A 253 -3.23 -7.10 1.25
C VAL A 253 -2.60 -5.91 2.00
N ASP A 254 -2.05 -4.97 1.26
CA ASP A 254 -1.57 -3.70 1.79
C ASP A 254 -2.62 -2.57 1.65
N ARG A 255 -3.70 -2.80 0.85
CA ARG A 255 -4.84 -1.90 0.69
C ARG A 255 -6.13 -2.54 1.15
N LEU A 256 -7.01 -1.71 1.69
CA LEU A 256 -8.26 -2.11 2.31
C LEU A 256 -9.37 -1.14 1.93
N ALA A 257 -10.48 -1.67 1.44
CA ALA A 257 -11.71 -0.91 1.26
C ALA A 257 -12.87 -1.62 1.95
N PHE A 258 -13.82 -0.83 2.43
CA PHE A 258 -15.03 -1.35 3.07
C PHE A 258 -16.27 -1.07 2.23
N ILE A 259 -17.24 -1.99 2.32
CA ILE A 259 -18.57 -1.86 1.74
C ILE A 259 -19.57 -1.83 2.91
N CYS A 260 -20.47 -0.85 2.90
CA CYS A 260 -21.52 -0.74 3.90
C CYS A 260 -22.53 -1.90 3.77
N GLU A 261 -23.31 -2.13 4.82
CA GLU A 261 -24.35 -3.16 4.88
C GLU A 261 -25.44 -3.02 3.80
N ASP A 262 -25.59 -1.81 3.23
CA ASP A 262 -26.53 -1.52 2.16
C ASP A 262 -25.95 -1.67 0.74
N GLY A 263 -24.69 -2.12 0.66
CA GLY A 263 -23.96 -2.33 -0.60
C GLY A 263 -23.33 -1.07 -1.21
N ARG A 264 -23.34 0.08 -0.51
CA ARG A 264 -22.60 1.27 -0.93
C ARG A 264 -21.14 1.20 -0.49
N MET A 265 -20.25 1.80 -1.26
CA MET A 265 -18.86 1.98 -0.83
C MET A 265 -18.80 2.83 0.43
N PHE A 266 -17.98 2.39 1.39
CA PHE A 266 -17.55 3.24 2.50
C PHE A 266 -16.60 4.34 2.01
N GLY A 267 -15.84 4.02 0.95
CA GLY A 267 -14.84 4.85 0.29
C GLY A 267 -13.42 4.47 0.73
N GLU A 268 -12.54 4.21 -0.23
CA GLU A 268 -11.15 3.81 0.04
C GLU A 268 -10.38 4.85 0.86
N GLU A 269 -10.62 6.13 0.59
CA GLU A 269 -10.04 7.25 1.36
C GLU A 269 -10.45 7.21 2.83
N TYR A 270 -11.69 6.77 3.12
CA TYR A 270 -12.28 6.77 4.46
C TYR A 270 -11.88 5.57 5.31
N THR A 271 -11.25 4.56 4.74
CA THR A 271 -10.66 3.46 5.52
C THR A 271 -9.68 4.01 6.55
N LEU A 272 -8.70 4.80 6.12
CA LEU A 272 -7.73 5.44 7.01
C LEU A 272 -8.42 6.42 7.98
N VAL A 273 -9.36 7.23 7.50
CA VAL A 273 -10.04 8.25 8.33
C VAL A 273 -10.80 7.61 9.49
N ALA A 274 -11.55 6.53 9.23
CA ALA A 274 -12.32 5.83 10.26
C ALA A 274 -11.42 5.15 11.29
N VAL A 275 -10.37 4.47 10.85
CA VAL A 275 -9.39 3.84 11.75
C VAL A 275 -8.65 4.90 12.56
N ALA A 276 -8.29 6.03 11.95
CA ALA A 276 -7.65 7.15 12.65
C ALA A 276 -8.55 7.81 13.69
N ASP A 277 -9.85 8.01 13.41
CA ASP A 277 -10.81 8.55 14.39
C ASP A 277 -10.86 7.64 15.65
N TYR A 278 -10.86 6.33 15.44
CA TYR A 278 -10.82 5.35 16.54
C TYR A 278 -9.48 5.41 17.31
N VAL A 279 -8.35 5.37 16.63
CA VAL A 279 -7.03 5.43 17.28
C VAL A 279 -6.86 6.71 18.06
N LEU A 280 -7.19 7.86 17.46
CA LEU A 280 -7.05 9.18 18.09
C LEU A 280 -7.97 9.39 19.29
N ALA A 281 -9.14 8.74 19.34
CA ALA A 281 -10.01 8.75 20.50
C ALA A 281 -9.39 8.07 21.72
N HIS A 282 -8.48 7.11 21.54
CA HIS A 282 -7.80 6.37 22.60
C HIS A 282 -6.36 6.86 22.82
N THR A 283 -5.67 7.23 21.75
CA THR A 283 -4.28 7.68 21.76
C THR A 283 -4.18 8.98 20.96
N PRO A 284 -4.52 10.14 21.55
CA PRO A 284 -4.39 11.43 20.89
C PRO A 284 -2.94 11.67 20.41
N GLY A 285 -2.79 12.18 19.19
CA GLY A 285 -1.48 12.40 18.60
C GLY A 285 -1.54 12.92 17.17
N ASN A 286 -0.40 12.95 16.51
CA ASN A 286 -0.27 13.42 15.14
C ASN A 286 -0.64 12.33 14.13
N THR A 287 -1.05 12.75 12.95
CA THR A 287 -1.30 11.84 11.81
C THR A 287 -0.56 12.31 10.56
N VAL A 288 -0.36 11.36 9.64
CA VAL A 288 0.27 11.63 8.33
C VAL A 288 -0.49 10.91 7.24
N SER A 289 -0.73 11.60 6.12
CA SER A 289 -1.04 10.93 4.86
C SER A 289 -0.30 11.58 3.69
N ASN A 290 -0.40 10.99 2.50
CA ASN A 290 0.19 11.61 1.33
C ASN A 290 -0.66 12.80 0.84
N LEU A 291 -0.04 13.67 0.02
CA LEU A 291 -0.67 14.89 -0.50
C LEU A 291 -1.96 14.66 -1.30
N SER A 292 -2.12 13.48 -1.91
CA SER A 292 -3.30 13.14 -2.71
C SER A 292 -4.46 12.55 -1.90
N SER A 293 -4.32 12.40 -0.59
CA SER A 293 -5.36 11.85 0.30
C SER A 293 -6.36 12.91 0.72
N THR A 294 -7.56 12.44 1.13
CA THR A 294 -8.63 13.32 1.60
C THR A 294 -8.22 14.17 2.80
N ARG A 295 -8.71 15.42 2.83
CA ARG A 295 -8.56 16.31 3.98
C ARG A 295 -9.33 15.86 5.22
N ALA A 296 -10.25 14.91 5.07
CA ALA A 296 -11.01 14.37 6.20
C ALA A 296 -10.11 13.83 7.32
N LEU A 297 -8.92 13.28 6.99
CA LEU A 297 -7.95 12.87 8.02
C LEU A 297 -7.44 14.05 8.84
N ARG A 298 -7.14 15.18 8.19
CA ARG A 298 -6.73 16.41 8.88
C ARG A 298 -7.83 16.87 9.84
N ASP A 299 -9.07 16.95 9.36
CA ASP A 299 -10.19 17.43 10.17
C ASP A 299 -10.44 16.54 11.39
N VAL A 300 -10.35 15.21 11.22
CA VAL A 300 -10.44 14.25 12.33
C VAL A 300 -9.27 14.42 13.31
N THR A 301 -8.05 14.63 12.81
CA THR A 301 -6.86 14.84 13.64
C THR A 301 -7.00 16.09 14.50
N GLU A 302 -7.41 17.21 13.89
CA GLU A 302 -7.64 18.48 14.59
C GLU A 302 -8.77 18.38 15.61
N LYS A 303 -9.85 17.65 15.30
CA LYS A 303 -10.96 17.35 16.24
C LYS A 303 -10.46 16.67 17.53
N HIS A 304 -9.45 15.81 17.42
CA HIS A 304 -8.82 15.13 18.57
C HIS A 304 -7.63 15.90 19.16
N GLY A 305 -7.36 17.13 18.70
CA GLY A 305 -6.30 18.00 19.24
C GLY A 305 -4.89 17.67 18.75
N GLY A 306 -4.74 16.79 17.76
CA GLY A 306 -3.47 16.45 17.11
C GLY A 306 -3.11 17.40 15.97
N GLN A 307 -1.95 17.17 15.35
CA GLN A 307 -1.47 17.87 14.17
C GLN A 307 -1.38 16.90 12.98
N TYR A 308 -1.93 17.34 11.86
CA TYR A 308 -1.82 16.60 10.59
C TYR A 308 -0.57 17.09 9.83
N ALA A 309 0.17 16.15 9.24
CA ALA A 309 1.25 16.44 8.31
C ALA A 309 1.06 15.68 6.99
N ALA A 310 1.39 16.35 5.88
CA ALA A 310 1.37 15.72 4.56
C ALA A 310 2.76 15.25 4.15
N ALA A 311 2.82 14.12 3.43
CA ALA A 311 4.02 13.58 2.80
C ALA A 311 3.89 13.55 1.27
N ALA A 312 5.00 13.44 0.55
CA ALA A 312 4.98 13.05 -0.85
C ALA A 312 4.28 11.69 -1.03
N VAL A 313 3.73 11.44 -2.21
CA VAL A 313 3.05 10.16 -2.50
C VAL A 313 4.05 9.00 -2.46
N GLY A 314 3.64 7.91 -1.85
CA GLY A 314 4.40 6.68 -1.67
C GLY A 314 4.68 6.37 -0.21
N GLU A 315 4.52 5.11 0.14
CA GLU A 315 4.60 4.60 1.51
C GLU A 315 5.86 5.04 2.26
N VAL A 316 7.04 4.93 1.63
CA VAL A 316 8.33 5.34 2.22
C VAL A 316 8.32 6.80 2.68
N ASN A 317 7.71 7.68 1.88
CA ASN A 317 7.61 9.10 2.22
C ASN A 317 6.67 9.32 3.41
N VAL A 318 5.55 8.58 3.43
CA VAL A 318 4.59 8.63 4.54
C VAL A 318 5.23 8.12 5.83
N THR A 319 5.87 6.94 5.81
CA THR A 319 6.50 6.35 7.01
C THR A 319 7.66 7.21 7.54
N THR A 320 8.45 7.79 6.65
CA THR A 320 9.51 8.74 7.02
C THR A 320 8.92 9.96 7.74
N LYS A 321 7.86 10.56 7.17
CA LYS A 321 7.19 11.70 7.79
C LYS A 321 6.51 11.34 9.12
N MET A 322 5.93 10.13 9.22
CA MET A 322 5.34 9.65 10.47
C MET A 322 6.37 9.57 11.60
N LYS A 323 7.58 9.09 11.30
CA LYS A 323 8.69 9.05 12.28
C LYS A 323 9.14 10.46 12.67
N GLU A 324 9.27 11.38 11.71
CA GLU A 324 9.65 12.76 11.96
C GLU A 324 8.71 13.48 12.94
N VAL A 325 7.39 13.28 12.78
CA VAL A 325 6.38 13.98 13.58
C VAL A 325 5.82 13.14 14.72
N ASN A 326 6.36 11.94 14.96
CA ASN A 326 5.87 10.97 15.94
C ASN A 326 4.37 10.70 15.78
N ALA A 327 3.93 10.44 14.55
CA ALA A 327 2.54 10.17 14.24
C ALA A 327 2.10 8.84 14.87
N VAL A 328 0.90 8.84 15.47
CA VAL A 328 0.32 7.64 16.11
C VAL A 328 -0.40 6.74 15.11
N ILE A 329 -0.79 7.29 13.97
CA ILE A 329 -1.37 6.58 12.82
C ILE A 329 -1.13 7.39 11.55
N GLY A 330 -1.04 6.72 10.42
CA GLY A 330 -0.93 7.34 9.12
C GLY A 330 -1.30 6.38 8.00
N GLY A 331 -1.05 6.78 6.77
CA GLY A 331 -1.33 5.93 5.62
C GLY A 331 -1.53 6.70 4.32
N GLU A 332 -2.22 6.08 3.40
CA GLU A 332 -2.51 6.65 2.09
C GLU A 332 -4.01 6.51 1.77
N GLY A 333 -4.57 7.47 1.01
CA GLY A 333 -5.97 7.50 0.62
C GLY A 333 -6.41 6.37 -0.34
N ASN A 334 -5.53 5.44 -0.63
CA ASN A 334 -5.80 4.23 -1.41
C ASN A 334 -6.23 3.04 -0.54
N GLY A 335 -6.62 3.26 0.71
CA GLY A 335 -6.99 2.24 1.68
C GLY A 335 -5.81 1.70 2.51
N GLY A 336 -4.63 2.27 2.39
CA GLY A 336 -3.45 1.86 3.15
C GLY A 336 -3.43 2.45 4.55
N VAL A 337 -3.46 1.61 5.59
CA VAL A 337 -3.37 1.99 7.01
C VAL A 337 -1.99 1.62 7.53
N ILE A 338 -1.31 2.56 8.16
CA ILE A 338 -0.01 2.36 8.82
C ILE A 338 -0.18 2.66 10.31
N TYR A 339 0.02 1.65 11.15
CA TYR A 339 -0.11 1.76 12.60
C TYR A 339 1.21 1.39 13.28
N PRO A 340 1.97 2.39 13.81
CA PRO A 340 3.33 2.19 14.33
C PRO A 340 3.47 1.20 15.46
N GLU A 341 2.41 0.95 16.26
CA GLU A 341 2.44 -0.10 17.30
C GLU A 341 2.64 -1.49 16.68
N SER A 342 2.18 -1.71 15.43
CA SER A 342 2.46 -2.93 14.67
C SER A 342 3.80 -2.81 13.94
N HIS A 343 3.83 -1.99 12.91
CA HIS A 343 5.03 -1.72 12.09
C HIS A 343 4.84 -0.47 11.21
N TYR A 344 5.90 -0.04 10.54
CA TYR A 344 5.86 1.08 9.58
C TYR A 344 5.65 0.58 8.15
N GLY A 345 4.52 -0.08 7.91
CA GLY A 345 4.05 -0.53 6.61
C GLY A 345 2.53 -0.50 6.54
N ARG A 346 1.98 -0.43 5.33
CA ARG A 346 0.51 -0.49 5.12
C ARG A 346 0.02 -1.91 5.39
N ASP A 347 -1.00 -2.04 6.24
CA ASP A 347 -1.47 -3.32 6.74
C ASP A 347 -3.00 -3.38 6.80
N ALA A 348 -3.58 -4.16 5.90
CA ALA A 348 -5.03 -4.36 5.89
C ALA A 348 -5.53 -5.19 7.09
N LEU A 349 -4.72 -6.11 7.64
CA LEU A 349 -5.11 -6.90 8.80
C LEU A 349 -5.30 -6.00 10.03
N VAL A 350 -4.34 -5.10 10.26
CA VAL A 350 -4.43 -4.08 11.31
C VAL A 350 -5.63 -3.17 11.08
N GLY A 351 -5.83 -2.69 9.84
CA GLY A 351 -6.97 -1.85 9.49
C GLY A 351 -8.31 -2.53 9.77
N ILE A 352 -8.46 -3.81 9.42
CA ILE A 352 -9.67 -4.61 9.67
C ILE A 352 -9.91 -4.78 11.17
N ALA A 353 -8.89 -5.17 11.93
CA ALA A 353 -9.03 -5.45 13.36
C ALA A 353 -9.41 -4.18 14.14
N LEU A 354 -8.78 -3.04 13.83
CA LEU A 354 -9.10 -1.75 14.45
C LEU A 354 -10.48 -1.23 14.05
N PHE A 355 -10.86 -1.38 12.77
CA PHE A 355 -12.18 -0.96 12.29
C PHE A 355 -13.30 -1.78 12.93
N LEU A 356 -13.16 -3.10 13.02
CA LEU A 356 -14.15 -3.97 13.69
C LEU A 356 -14.23 -3.67 15.19
N SER A 357 -13.10 -3.38 15.85
CA SER A 357 -13.09 -2.96 17.25
C SER A 357 -13.85 -1.64 17.45
N SER A 358 -13.61 -0.65 16.58
CA SER A 358 -14.33 0.61 16.55
C SER A 358 -15.85 0.40 16.38
N LEU A 359 -16.24 -0.39 15.38
CA LEU A 359 -17.64 -0.66 15.08
C LEU A 359 -18.34 -1.40 16.24
N ALA A 360 -17.66 -2.37 16.86
CA ALA A 360 -18.18 -3.13 17.99
C ALA A 360 -18.40 -2.27 19.24
N GLN A 361 -17.47 -1.37 19.57
CA GLN A 361 -17.60 -0.47 20.71
C GLN A 361 -18.66 0.60 20.49
N ARG A 362 -18.74 1.14 19.28
CA ARG A 362 -19.71 2.16 18.92
C ARG A 362 -21.13 1.58 18.85
N GLY A 363 -21.28 0.38 18.32
CA GLY A 363 -22.56 -0.17 17.87
C GLY A 363 -23.11 0.53 16.62
N GLY A 364 -24.24 0.05 16.11
CA GLY A 364 -24.87 0.59 14.90
C GLY A 364 -24.31 0.02 13.60
N LYS A 365 -24.60 0.68 12.49
CA LYS A 365 -24.27 0.24 11.14
C LYS A 365 -23.03 0.91 10.60
N VAL A 366 -22.40 0.29 9.60
CA VAL A 366 -21.22 0.84 8.90
C VAL A 366 -21.56 2.15 8.18
N SER A 367 -22.74 2.21 7.53
CA SER A 367 -23.21 3.45 6.88
C SER A 367 -23.45 4.59 7.87
N GLU A 368 -23.88 4.28 9.09
CA GLU A 368 -24.05 5.26 10.17
C GLU A 368 -22.70 5.78 10.67
N LEU A 369 -21.69 4.89 10.80
CA LEU A 369 -20.32 5.30 11.10
C LEU A 369 -19.79 6.24 10.00
N ARG A 370 -19.95 5.88 8.73
CA ARG A 370 -19.52 6.73 7.60
C ARG A 370 -20.14 8.13 7.66
N ALA A 371 -21.40 8.22 7.99
CA ALA A 371 -22.13 9.49 8.07
C ALA A 371 -21.66 10.43 9.20
N THR A 372 -20.83 9.95 10.15
CA THR A 372 -20.26 10.81 11.21
C THR A 372 -18.90 11.40 10.88
N LEU A 373 -18.27 10.94 9.81
CA LEU A 373 -16.99 11.44 9.35
C LEU A 373 -17.18 12.68 8.46
N PRO A 374 -16.20 13.59 8.38
CA PRO A 374 -16.25 14.69 7.42
C PRO A 374 -16.46 14.14 6.01
N ASP A 375 -17.32 14.79 5.22
CA ASP A 375 -17.73 14.28 3.91
C ASP A 375 -17.18 15.13 2.77
N TYR A 376 -16.29 14.52 1.98
CA TYR A 376 -15.65 15.10 0.82
C TYR A 376 -15.67 14.11 -0.33
N ALA A 377 -15.57 14.63 -1.56
CA ALA A 377 -15.46 13.85 -2.78
C ALA A 377 -14.21 14.23 -3.56
N ILE A 378 -13.49 13.22 -4.07
CA ILE A 378 -12.27 13.39 -4.87
C ILE A 378 -12.55 13.04 -6.33
N ALA A 379 -12.29 13.98 -7.24
CA ALA A 379 -12.22 13.73 -8.68
C ALA A 379 -10.77 13.43 -9.10
N LYS A 380 -10.61 12.40 -9.92
CA LYS A 380 -9.29 11.92 -10.41
C LYS A 380 -9.22 12.14 -11.92
N ASN A 381 -8.60 13.23 -12.33
CA ASN A 381 -8.39 13.65 -13.71
C ASN A 381 -6.92 13.46 -14.14
N ARG A 382 -6.63 13.62 -15.42
CA ARG A 382 -5.28 13.59 -15.97
C ARG A 382 -5.13 14.51 -17.17
N ILE A 383 -3.91 14.96 -17.41
CA ILE A 383 -3.48 15.67 -18.62
C ILE A 383 -2.49 14.76 -19.34
N ASP A 384 -2.78 14.40 -20.59
CA ASP A 384 -1.86 13.63 -21.41
C ASP A 384 -0.74 14.56 -21.93
N LEU A 385 0.52 14.09 -21.86
CA LEU A 385 1.70 14.88 -22.20
C LEU A 385 2.18 14.58 -23.61
N THR A 386 2.67 15.61 -24.27
CA THR A 386 3.44 15.47 -25.52
C THR A 386 4.94 15.41 -25.22
N PRO A 387 5.77 14.86 -26.13
CA PRO A 387 7.22 14.84 -25.93
C PRO A 387 7.88 16.22 -25.76
N SER A 388 7.21 17.29 -26.17
CA SER A 388 7.65 18.69 -26.07
C SER A 388 7.19 19.39 -24.79
N THR A 389 6.35 18.75 -23.97
CA THR A 389 5.77 19.38 -22.77
C THR A 389 6.79 19.45 -21.65
N ASP A 390 7.16 20.66 -21.24
CA ASP A 390 7.99 20.90 -20.06
C ASP A 390 7.09 20.92 -18.80
N VAL A 391 6.99 19.77 -18.15
CA VAL A 391 6.14 19.57 -16.97
C VAL A 391 6.60 20.42 -15.80
N ASP A 392 7.91 20.56 -15.60
CA ASP A 392 8.45 21.27 -14.45
C ASP A 392 8.19 22.77 -14.57
N ALA A 393 8.33 23.33 -15.79
CA ALA A 393 7.95 24.73 -16.07
C ALA A 393 6.44 24.99 -15.88
N ILE A 394 5.59 24.04 -16.28
CA ILE A 394 4.12 24.12 -16.06
C ILE A 394 3.80 24.16 -14.57
N LEU A 395 4.35 23.21 -13.81
CA LEU A 395 4.09 23.13 -12.36
C LEU A 395 4.56 24.41 -11.62
N GLU A 396 5.75 24.91 -11.97
CA GLU A 396 6.24 26.18 -11.37
C GLU A 396 5.33 27.36 -11.72
N ARG A 397 4.85 27.43 -12.96
CA ARG A 397 3.92 28.48 -13.36
C ARG A 397 2.58 28.40 -12.64
N VAL A 398 2.04 27.18 -12.45
CA VAL A 398 0.82 26.97 -11.66
C VAL A 398 1.04 27.43 -10.21
N LYS A 399 2.17 27.10 -9.61
CA LYS A 399 2.55 27.53 -8.26
C LYS A 399 2.59 29.06 -8.15
N GLU A 400 3.20 29.77 -9.11
CA GLU A 400 3.23 31.23 -9.15
C GLU A 400 1.83 31.86 -9.24
N MET A 401 0.94 31.28 -10.08
CA MET A 401 -0.41 31.79 -10.29
C MET A 401 -1.31 31.71 -9.06
N PHE A 402 -1.04 30.75 -8.16
CA PHE A 402 -1.80 30.52 -6.93
C PHE A 402 -0.98 30.82 -5.67
N ALA A 403 0.03 31.69 -5.78
CA ALA A 403 0.90 32.06 -4.66
C ALA A 403 0.18 32.80 -3.51
N ASP A 404 -1.05 33.24 -3.72
CA ASP A 404 -1.95 33.81 -2.70
C ASP A 404 -2.69 32.74 -1.89
N GLN A 405 -2.64 31.48 -2.32
CA GLN A 405 -3.21 30.31 -1.65
C GLN A 405 -2.13 29.54 -0.86
N GLN A 406 -2.57 28.58 -0.06
CA GLN A 406 -1.63 27.67 0.59
C GLN A 406 -1.13 26.64 -0.44
N VAL A 407 0.14 26.75 -0.84
CA VAL A 407 0.77 25.84 -1.82
C VAL A 407 1.75 24.90 -1.13
N ASN A 408 1.70 23.61 -1.49
CA ASN A 408 2.67 22.60 -1.09
C ASN A 408 3.28 21.95 -2.35
N ASP A 409 4.60 22.00 -2.48
CA ASP A 409 5.36 21.59 -3.67
C ASP A 409 6.32 20.41 -3.41
N ILE A 410 6.12 19.66 -2.32
CA ILE A 410 6.99 18.50 -2.01
C ILE A 410 6.88 17.34 -3.00
N ASP A 411 5.75 17.27 -3.75
CA ASP A 411 5.53 16.26 -4.81
C ASP A 411 4.57 16.84 -5.86
N GLY A 412 5.11 17.54 -6.85
CA GLY A 412 4.30 18.32 -7.77
C GLY A 412 3.81 19.63 -7.15
N VAL A 413 2.55 20.00 -7.35
CA VAL A 413 1.96 21.21 -6.80
C VAL A 413 0.56 20.92 -6.26
N LYS A 414 0.38 21.04 -4.96
CA LYS A 414 -0.93 21.02 -4.31
C LYS A 414 -1.31 22.43 -3.88
N ILE A 415 -2.51 22.86 -4.24
CA ILE A 415 -3.10 24.13 -3.87
C ILE A 415 -4.26 23.85 -2.92
N ASP A 416 -4.16 24.30 -1.69
CA ASP A 416 -5.22 24.20 -0.68
C ASP A 416 -6.00 25.51 -0.61
N PHE A 417 -7.30 25.42 -0.88
CA PHE A 417 -8.29 26.48 -0.65
C PHE A 417 -8.99 26.24 0.70
N PRO A 418 -9.76 27.17 1.22
CA PRO A 418 -10.42 27.00 2.52
C PRO A 418 -11.30 25.75 2.63
N ASP A 419 -11.99 25.37 1.56
CA ASP A 419 -13.02 24.31 1.51
C ASP A 419 -12.72 23.17 0.49
N LYS A 420 -11.64 23.29 -0.28
CA LYS A 420 -11.27 22.35 -1.36
C LYS A 420 -9.78 22.36 -1.62
N TRP A 421 -9.28 21.39 -2.40
CA TRP A 421 -7.89 21.41 -2.88
C TRP A 421 -7.76 20.80 -4.27
N VAL A 422 -6.65 21.11 -4.96
CA VAL A 422 -6.24 20.45 -6.20
C VAL A 422 -4.75 20.12 -6.13
N HIS A 423 -4.39 18.93 -6.62
CA HIS A 423 -3.01 18.44 -6.65
C HIS A 423 -2.63 17.99 -8.07
N LEU A 424 -1.61 18.62 -8.63
CA LEU A 424 -1.02 18.29 -9.91
C LEU A 424 0.30 17.59 -9.67
N ARG A 425 0.46 16.38 -10.23
CA ARG A 425 1.66 15.58 -10.06
C ARG A 425 2.04 14.83 -11.33
N LYS A 426 3.32 14.90 -11.70
CA LYS A 426 3.88 14.09 -12.79
C LYS A 426 3.73 12.60 -12.44
N SER A 427 3.26 11.80 -13.39
CA SER A 427 3.26 10.34 -13.23
C SER A 427 4.67 9.79 -13.42
N ASN A 428 5.08 8.87 -12.54
CA ASN A 428 6.37 8.18 -12.66
C ASN A 428 6.34 7.01 -13.66
N THR A 429 5.15 6.65 -14.15
CA THR A 429 4.93 5.44 -14.97
C THR A 429 4.32 5.71 -16.33
N GLU A 430 3.70 6.88 -16.50
CA GLU A 430 2.96 7.26 -17.71
C GLU A 430 3.30 8.69 -18.10
N PRO A 431 3.25 9.06 -19.40
CA PRO A 431 3.47 10.43 -19.85
C PRO A 431 2.23 11.31 -19.59
N ILE A 432 1.86 11.48 -18.31
CA ILE A 432 0.71 12.27 -17.87
C ILE A 432 1.05 13.13 -16.65
N ILE A 433 0.28 14.21 -16.46
CA ILE A 433 0.11 14.87 -15.16
C ILE A 433 -1.19 14.35 -14.55
N ARG A 434 -1.14 13.79 -13.35
CA ARG A 434 -2.33 13.46 -12.57
C ARG A 434 -2.87 14.74 -11.94
N VAL A 435 -4.17 14.97 -12.07
CA VAL A 435 -4.87 16.12 -11.49
C VAL A 435 -5.97 15.59 -10.59
N TYR A 436 -5.71 15.58 -9.29
CA TYR A 436 -6.69 15.19 -8.28
C TYR A 436 -7.22 16.44 -7.61
N SER A 437 -8.52 16.46 -7.39
CA SER A 437 -9.19 17.59 -6.74
C SER A 437 -10.26 17.11 -5.77
N GLU A 438 -10.39 17.77 -4.64
CA GLU A 438 -11.36 17.46 -3.60
C GLU A 438 -12.23 18.67 -3.29
N ALA A 439 -13.53 18.43 -3.12
CA ALA A 439 -14.51 19.41 -2.68
C ALA A 439 -15.67 18.69 -1.94
N ALA A 440 -16.68 19.46 -1.53
CA ALA A 440 -17.85 18.92 -0.84
C ALA A 440 -18.69 17.97 -1.70
N THR A 441 -18.64 18.06 -3.04
CA THR A 441 -19.33 17.15 -3.96
C THR A 441 -18.41 16.76 -5.11
N ILE A 442 -18.73 15.64 -5.77
CA ILE A 442 -17.94 15.16 -6.91
C ILE A 442 -17.98 16.13 -8.09
N GLU A 443 -19.11 16.78 -8.32
CA GLU A 443 -19.28 17.79 -9.38
C GLU A 443 -18.38 19.00 -9.11
N ALA A 444 -18.36 19.51 -7.89
CA ALA A 444 -17.51 20.64 -7.51
C ALA A 444 -16.02 20.30 -7.56
N ALA A 445 -15.66 19.06 -7.18
CA ALA A 445 -14.29 18.55 -7.29
C ALA A 445 -13.85 18.45 -8.75
N ASP A 446 -14.67 17.87 -9.60
CA ASP A 446 -14.39 17.70 -11.03
C ASP A 446 -14.30 19.05 -11.76
N GLU A 447 -15.19 19.99 -11.42
CA GLU A 447 -15.15 21.36 -11.96
C GLU A 447 -13.83 22.06 -11.59
N LEU A 448 -13.40 21.97 -10.32
CA LEU A 448 -12.11 22.51 -9.89
C LEU A 448 -10.95 21.89 -10.68
N GLY A 449 -10.93 20.57 -10.81
CA GLY A 449 -9.92 19.86 -11.59
C GLY A 449 -9.87 20.34 -13.04
N LYS A 450 -11.01 20.45 -13.71
CA LYS A 450 -11.12 20.95 -15.08
C LYS A 450 -10.68 22.42 -15.24
N GLN A 451 -11.01 23.29 -14.30
CA GLN A 451 -10.55 24.67 -14.30
C GLN A 451 -9.01 24.74 -14.28
N ILE A 452 -8.37 23.97 -13.42
CA ILE A 452 -6.90 23.95 -13.35
C ILE A 452 -6.28 23.28 -14.59
N MET A 453 -6.90 22.23 -15.12
CA MET A 453 -6.46 21.61 -16.39
C MET A 453 -6.51 22.62 -17.54
N GLN A 454 -7.56 23.47 -17.62
CA GLN A 454 -7.66 24.52 -18.64
C GLN A 454 -6.50 25.51 -18.52
N VAL A 455 -6.15 25.93 -17.30
CA VAL A 455 -4.97 26.78 -17.04
C VAL A 455 -3.71 26.14 -17.61
N VAL A 456 -3.52 24.82 -17.43
CA VAL A 456 -2.35 24.10 -17.97
C VAL A 456 -2.40 24.03 -19.51
N TYR A 457 -3.57 23.80 -20.10
CA TYR A 457 -3.71 23.77 -21.57
C TYR A 457 -3.46 25.16 -22.23
N ASP A 458 -3.84 26.22 -21.54
CA ASP A 458 -3.58 27.60 -22.04
C ASP A 458 -2.10 27.99 -21.99
N MET A 459 -1.25 27.19 -21.29
CA MET A 459 0.20 27.37 -21.20
C MET A 459 1.00 26.53 -22.21
N GLN A 460 0.37 25.51 -22.84
CA GLN A 460 1.00 24.64 -23.84
C GLN A 460 0.95 25.26 -25.24
#